data_27377afbf1ffdeda1621d2605cb5554e
#
_entry.id   27377afbf1ffdeda1621d2605cb5554e
#
_cell.length_a   1.000
_cell.length_b   1.000
_cell.length_c   1.000
_cell.angle_alpha   90.00
_cell.angle_beta   90.00
_cell.angle_gamma   90.00
#
_symmetry.space_group_name_H-M   'P 1'
#
loop_
_entity.id
_entity.type
_entity.pdbx_description
1 polymer ?
#
loop_
_entity_poly.entity_id
_entity_poly.type
_entity_poly.pdbx_seq_one_letter_code
_entity_poly.pdbx_strand_id
1 'polypeptide(L)'
;GATGFAALLPFAPFAPGTLSAPRDHSWEHPLRGSILRTLERSPGIHFRELQRQLDAANGTLRHHLRVLVNERSVTIVPVNGRTCYYAGAPAQVEILEGTGVTDQATAAAMLPVGLSGVQRKIVTMLSNSPNPPSQAQLARDMGRSRTTVNSAIGILRRRGIVNQGTLSLAPHLDGLGMSKVDYPWLEIRQEYA
;
A
#
# COMPACT_ATOMS: atom_id res chain seq x y z
N GLY A 1 4.32 56.31 21.09
CA GLY A 1 5.11 55.38 20.35
C GLY A 1 5.04 53.96 20.92
N ALA A 2 4.98 53.78 22.18
CA ALA A 2 4.98 52.45 22.77
C ALA A 2 3.74 51.64 22.41
N THR A 3 2.68 52.30 22.10
CA THR A 3 1.41 51.65 21.76
C THR A 3 1.46 50.90 20.44
N GLY A 4 2.30 51.31 19.57
CA GLY A 4 2.44 50.61 18.27
C GLY A 4 3.03 49.24 18.36
N PHE A 5 3.79 48.99 19.37
CA PHE A 5 4.42 47.66 19.53
C PHE A 5 3.47 46.56 19.92
N ALA A 6 2.47 46.93 20.69
CA ALA A 6 1.48 45.96 21.10
C ALA A 6 0.76 45.33 19.88
N ALA A 7 0.62 46.07 18.81
CA ALA A 7 -0.01 45.59 17.60
C ALA A 7 0.86 44.57 16.85
N LEU A 8 2.14 44.58 17.06
CA LEU A 8 3.05 43.67 16.39
C LEU A 8 3.09 42.30 17.07
N LEU A 9 2.87 42.27 18.34
CA LEU A 9 2.94 41.04 19.12
C LEU A 9 1.94 39.98 18.75
N PRO A 10 0.72 40.31 18.33
CA PRO A 10 -0.27 39.31 18.00
C PRO A 10 0.13 38.45 16.82
N PHE A 11 0.99 38.91 15.96
CA PHE A 11 1.39 38.12 14.78
C PHE A 11 2.31 36.97 15.11
N ALA A 12 3.23 37.20 16.00
CA ALA A 12 4.23 36.21 16.33
C ALA A 12 3.64 34.93 16.95
N PRO A 13 2.70 35.02 17.88
CA PRO A 13 2.14 33.82 18.48
C PRO A 13 1.19 33.04 17.59
N PHE A 14 0.62 33.63 16.59
CA PHE A 14 -0.32 32.95 15.73
C PHE A 14 0.28 31.85 14.89
N ALA A 15 1.30 32.19 14.15
CA ALA A 15 1.81 31.35 13.12
C ALA A 15 2.44 30.06 13.66
N PRO A 16 3.37 30.11 14.60
CA PRO A 16 4.02 28.89 15.04
C PRO A 16 3.11 27.97 15.85
N GLY A 17 2.24 28.51 16.66
CA GLY A 17 1.35 27.72 17.49
C GLY A 17 0.32 26.95 16.70
N THR A 18 -0.23 27.57 15.68
CA THR A 18 -1.24 26.91 14.83
C THR A 18 -0.65 25.88 13.90
N LEU A 19 0.59 26.04 13.48
CA LEU A 19 1.20 25.09 12.55
C LEU A 19 1.57 23.76 13.16
N SER A 20 1.89 23.74 14.44
CA SER A 20 2.26 22.49 15.12
C SER A 20 1.09 21.75 15.71
N ALA A 21 0.04 22.43 16.11
CA ALA A 21 -1.10 21.81 16.77
C ALA A 21 -1.78 20.69 15.95
N PRO A 22 -2.02 20.83 14.62
CA PRO A 22 -2.69 19.79 13.87
C PRO A 22 -1.97 18.44 13.85
N ARG A 23 -0.66 18.43 13.91
CA ARG A 23 0.12 17.19 13.88
C ARG A 23 -0.11 16.34 15.12
N ASP A 24 -0.15 16.99 16.27
CA ASP A 24 -0.30 16.30 17.54
C ASP A 24 -1.70 15.70 17.67
N HIS A 25 -2.71 16.35 17.09
CA HIS A 25 -4.09 15.90 17.17
C HIS A 25 -4.49 14.87 16.12
N SER A 26 -3.68 14.66 15.07
CA SER A 26 -3.99 13.67 14.03
C SER A 26 -4.16 12.28 14.59
N TRP A 27 -3.31 11.89 15.51
CA TRP A 27 -3.33 10.58 16.14
C TRP A 27 -4.50 10.38 17.09
N GLU A 28 -5.01 11.48 17.64
CA GLU A 28 -6.12 11.44 18.57
C GLU A 28 -7.47 11.28 17.87
N HIS A 29 -7.57 11.65 16.59
CA HIS A 29 -8.80 11.48 15.84
C HIS A 29 -9.04 10.00 15.51
N PRO A 30 -10.16 9.40 15.95
CA PRO A 30 -10.38 7.96 15.81
C PRO A 30 -10.23 7.43 14.38
N LEU A 31 -10.80 8.14 13.41
CA LEU A 31 -10.73 7.70 12.01
C LEU A 31 -9.30 7.81 11.46
N ARG A 32 -8.57 8.85 11.80
CA ARG A 32 -7.17 9.01 11.37
C ARG A 32 -6.28 7.92 11.93
N GLY A 33 -6.46 7.58 13.19
CA GLY A 33 -5.78 6.44 13.80
C GLY A 33 -6.13 5.13 13.11
N SER A 34 -7.39 4.91 12.77
CA SER A 34 -7.83 3.72 12.04
C SER A 34 -7.27 3.66 10.64
N ILE A 35 -7.19 4.79 9.94
CA ILE A 35 -6.54 4.88 8.63
C ILE A 35 -5.09 4.44 8.73
N LEU A 36 -4.33 5.01 9.64
CA LEU A 36 -2.90 4.71 9.78
C LEU A 36 -2.66 3.25 10.16
N ARG A 37 -3.44 2.69 11.07
CA ARG A 37 -3.34 1.27 11.44
C ARG A 37 -3.65 0.35 10.25
N THR A 38 -4.67 0.69 9.46
CA THR A 38 -5.01 -0.08 8.27
C THR A 38 -3.90 -0.03 7.22
N LEU A 39 -3.29 1.15 7.02
CA LEU A 39 -2.19 1.32 6.07
C LEU A 39 -0.90 0.63 6.55
N GLU A 40 -0.67 0.55 7.85
CA GLU A 40 0.46 -0.22 8.39
C GLU A 40 0.27 -1.72 8.16
N ARG A 41 -0.94 -2.21 8.30
CA ARG A 41 -1.27 -3.62 8.07
C ARG A 41 -1.32 -3.97 6.58
N SER A 42 -1.86 -3.09 5.75
CA SER A 42 -2.06 -3.32 4.31
C SER A 42 -1.47 -2.17 3.48
N PRO A 43 -0.13 -2.04 3.48
CA PRO A 43 0.52 -0.92 2.78
C PRO A 43 0.28 -0.97 1.27
N GLY A 44 -0.13 0.15 0.71
CA GLY A 44 -0.43 0.29 -0.71
C GLY A 44 -1.89 0.06 -1.08
N ILE A 45 -2.76 -0.12 -0.10
CA ILE A 45 -4.20 -0.25 -0.32
C ILE A 45 -4.73 0.97 -1.10
N HIS A 46 -5.63 0.75 -2.05
CA HIS A 46 -6.25 1.84 -2.80
C HIS A 46 -7.51 2.36 -2.07
N PHE A 47 -8.03 3.50 -2.54
CA PHE A 47 -9.09 4.21 -1.83
C PHE A 47 -10.34 3.36 -1.57
N ARG A 48 -10.83 2.65 -2.57
CA ARG A 48 -12.05 1.84 -2.43
C ARG A 48 -11.92 0.75 -1.38
N GLU A 49 -10.77 0.10 -1.36
CA GLU A 49 -10.51 -0.97 -0.40
C GLU A 49 -10.37 -0.40 1.02
N LEU A 50 -9.68 0.74 1.15
CA LEU A 50 -9.57 1.43 2.41
C LEU A 50 -10.95 1.88 2.93
N GLN A 51 -11.76 2.44 2.05
CA GLN A 51 -13.14 2.84 2.37
C GLN A 51 -13.97 1.66 2.86
N ARG A 52 -13.86 0.53 2.17
CA ARG A 52 -14.60 -0.68 2.52
C ARG A 52 -14.17 -1.21 3.89
N GLN A 53 -12.88 -1.27 4.17
CA GLN A 53 -12.37 -1.76 5.44
C GLN A 53 -12.72 -0.87 6.62
N LEU A 54 -12.80 0.44 6.41
CA LEU A 54 -13.10 1.40 7.46
C LEU A 54 -14.60 1.70 7.58
N ASP A 55 -15.41 1.23 6.63
CA ASP A 55 -16.82 1.56 6.53
C ASP A 55 -17.06 3.08 6.66
N ALA A 56 -16.26 3.86 5.94
CA ALA A 56 -16.26 5.31 6.03
C ALA A 56 -16.97 5.94 4.84
N ALA A 57 -17.63 7.07 5.09
CA ALA A 57 -18.21 7.87 4.03
C ALA A 57 -17.11 8.45 3.13
N ASN A 58 -17.37 8.52 1.83
CA ASN A 58 -16.39 8.95 0.82
C ASN A 58 -15.78 10.31 1.15
N GLY A 59 -16.62 11.33 1.38
CA GLY A 59 -16.13 12.68 1.69
C GLY A 59 -15.32 12.78 2.97
N THR A 60 -15.76 12.07 4.00
CA THR A 60 -15.07 12.03 5.29
C THR A 60 -13.69 11.38 5.15
N LEU A 61 -13.62 10.24 4.47
CA LEU A 61 -12.35 9.56 4.25
C LEU A 61 -11.40 10.41 3.41
N ARG A 62 -11.88 11.03 2.33
CA ARG A 62 -11.06 11.94 1.50
C ARG A 62 -10.50 13.09 2.29
N HIS A 63 -11.31 13.69 3.15
CA HIS A 63 -10.88 14.79 4.01
C HIS A 63 -9.73 14.37 4.94
N HIS A 64 -9.90 13.27 5.67
CA HIS A 64 -8.88 12.82 6.61
C HIS A 64 -7.61 12.32 5.90
N LEU A 65 -7.73 11.68 4.76
CA LEU A 65 -6.56 11.31 3.95
C LEU A 65 -5.78 12.55 3.50
N ARG A 66 -6.48 13.59 3.07
CA ARG A 66 -5.83 14.86 2.67
C ARG A 66 -5.03 15.46 3.83
N VAL A 67 -5.61 15.47 5.02
CA VAL A 67 -4.92 15.96 6.22
C VAL A 67 -3.66 15.13 6.49
N LEU A 68 -3.78 13.81 6.48
CA LEU A 68 -2.65 12.91 6.76
C LEU A 68 -1.55 13.01 5.69
N VAL A 69 -1.91 13.21 4.43
CA VAL A 69 -0.95 13.44 3.34
C VAL A 69 -0.23 14.78 3.55
N ASN A 70 -0.96 15.84 3.88
CA ASN A 70 -0.37 17.15 4.14
C ASN A 70 0.57 17.14 5.35
N GLU A 71 0.29 16.34 6.33
CA GLU A 71 1.14 16.15 7.51
C GLU A 71 2.29 15.16 7.27
N ARG A 72 2.37 14.57 6.08
CA ARG A 72 3.37 13.56 5.72
C ARG A 72 3.29 12.27 6.53
N SER A 73 2.16 12.01 7.16
CA SER A 73 1.89 10.73 7.81
C SER A 73 1.48 9.65 6.82
N VAL A 74 0.92 10.05 5.68
CA VAL A 74 0.51 9.17 4.59
C VAL A 74 1.26 9.57 3.33
N THR A 75 1.82 8.58 2.64
CA THR A 75 2.47 8.71 1.34
C THR A 75 1.57 8.13 0.26
N ILE A 76 1.53 8.78 -0.88
CA ILE A 76 0.78 8.34 -2.07
C ILE A 76 1.78 7.94 -3.15
N VAL A 77 1.62 6.74 -3.71
CA VAL A 77 2.41 6.30 -4.86
C VAL A 77 1.47 5.66 -5.88
N PRO A 78 1.49 6.11 -7.14
CA PRO A 78 0.70 5.49 -8.19
C PRO A 78 1.33 4.15 -8.60
N VAL A 79 0.50 3.13 -8.72
CA VAL A 79 0.89 1.81 -9.22
C VAL A 79 -0.17 1.32 -10.20
N ASN A 80 0.24 1.02 -11.41
CA ASN A 80 -0.64 0.52 -12.46
C ASN A 80 -1.90 1.39 -12.64
N GLY A 81 -1.72 2.71 -12.66
CA GLY A 81 -2.80 3.68 -12.82
C GLY A 81 -3.71 3.86 -11.61
N ARG A 82 -3.38 3.25 -10.48
CA ARG A 82 -4.15 3.38 -9.23
C ARG A 82 -3.35 4.11 -8.18
N THR A 83 -4.02 4.92 -7.38
CA THR A 83 -3.43 5.60 -6.25
C THR A 83 -3.33 4.66 -5.06
N CYS A 84 -2.11 4.38 -4.62
CA CYS A 84 -1.84 3.51 -3.48
C CYS A 84 -1.38 4.35 -2.28
N TYR A 85 -1.90 4.02 -1.11
CA TYR A 85 -1.68 4.76 0.13
C TYR A 85 -0.80 3.97 1.10
N TYR A 86 0.14 4.66 1.75
CA TYR A 86 1.09 4.06 2.69
C TYR A 86 1.20 4.90 3.97
N ALA A 87 1.31 4.24 5.11
CA ALA A 87 1.72 4.88 6.35
C ALA A 87 3.25 4.87 6.42
N GLY A 88 3.89 5.85 5.79
CA GLY A 88 5.35 5.92 5.63
C GLY A 88 5.78 5.58 4.21
N ALA A 89 7.05 5.22 4.04
CA ALA A 89 7.62 4.97 2.72
C ALA A 89 7.40 3.53 2.25
N PRO A 90 7.03 3.30 0.98
CA PRO A 90 6.91 1.94 0.45
C PRO A 90 8.16 1.07 0.64
N ALA A 91 9.34 1.66 0.49
CA ALA A 91 10.61 0.92 0.64
C ALA A 91 10.86 0.42 2.07
N GLN A 92 10.15 0.97 3.06
CA GLN A 92 10.28 0.59 4.47
C GLN A 92 9.30 -0.52 4.89
N VAL A 93 8.46 -0.99 3.99
CA VAL A 93 7.56 -2.11 4.28
C VAL A 93 8.37 -3.35 4.63
N GLU A 94 7.98 -4.00 5.71
CA GLU A 94 8.74 -5.12 6.33
C GLU A 94 9.12 -6.21 5.33
N ILE A 95 8.21 -6.63 4.47
CA ILE A 95 8.48 -7.72 3.52
C ILE A 95 9.52 -7.36 2.45
N LEU A 96 9.89 -6.09 2.32
CA LEU A 96 10.94 -5.64 1.41
C LEU A 96 12.32 -5.57 2.07
N GLU A 97 12.42 -5.90 3.35
CA GLU A 97 13.71 -5.97 4.02
C GLU A 97 14.63 -6.98 3.33
N GLY A 98 15.88 -6.60 3.16
CA GLY A 98 16.87 -7.43 2.48
C GLY A 98 16.83 -7.39 0.96
N THR A 99 15.84 -6.76 0.34
CA THR A 99 15.80 -6.62 -1.13
C THR A 99 16.76 -5.54 -1.66
N GLY A 100 17.18 -4.62 -0.80
CA GLY A 100 18.03 -3.50 -1.20
C GLY A 100 17.29 -2.39 -1.95
N VAL A 101 15.97 -2.50 -2.12
CA VAL A 101 15.19 -1.47 -2.82
C VAL A 101 15.12 -0.20 -1.98
N THR A 102 15.36 0.95 -2.61
CA THR A 102 15.30 2.27 -1.96
C THR A 102 14.36 3.22 -2.69
N ASP A 103 14.13 3.00 -3.97
CA ASP A 103 13.25 3.82 -4.78
C ASP A 103 11.79 3.54 -4.46
N GLN A 104 11.01 4.58 -4.21
CA GLN A 104 9.62 4.50 -3.80
C GLN A 104 8.73 3.81 -4.85
N ALA A 105 8.89 4.18 -6.11
CA ALA A 105 8.07 3.61 -7.18
C ALA A 105 8.39 2.14 -7.40
N THR A 106 9.67 1.77 -7.36
CA THR A 106 10.13 0.39 -7.48
C THR A 106 9.62 -0.45 -6.31
N ALA A 107 9.76 0.06 -5.09
CA ALA A 107 9.28 -0.62 -3.89
C ALA A 107 7.76 -0.84 -3.95
N ALA A 108 7.00 0.18 -4.31
CA ALA A 108 5.56 0.08 -4.47
C ALA A 108 5.17 -0.97 -5.52
N ALA A 109 5.90 -1.04 -6.63
CA ALA A 109 5.65 -2.02 -7.69
C ALA A 109 5.90 -3.46 -7.24
N MET A 110 6.80 -3.68 -6.29
CA MET A 110 7.15 -5.01 -5.75
C MET A 110 6.12 -5.54 -4.74
N LEU A 111 5.22 -4.71 -4.28
CA LEU A 111 4.14 -5.11 -3.38
C LEU A 111 2.91 -5.59 -4.17
N PRO A 112 2.09 -6.49 -3.61
CA PRO A 112 0.91 -7.02 -4.30
C PRO A 112 -0.27 -6.04 -4.24
N VAL A 113 -0.05 -4.83 -4.74
CA VAL A 113 -1.01 -3.72 -4.79
C VAL A 113 -1.18 -3.23 -6.22
N GLY A 114 -2.27 -2.52 -6.50
CA GLY A 114 -2.55 -2.06 -7.85
C GLY A 114 -2.63 -3.21 -8.86
N LEU A 115 -3.15 -4.35 -8.45
CA LEU A 115 -3.29 -5.54 -9.30
C LEU A 115 -4.63 -5.54 -10.01
N SER A 116 -4.62 -5.95 -11.29
CA SER A 116 -5.86 -6.28 -11.99
C SER A 116 -6.45 -7.57 -11.41
N GLY A 117 -7.71 -7.87 -11.76
CA GLY A 117 -8.35 -9.11 -11.31
C GLY A 117 -7.56 -10.36 -11.73
N VAL A 118 -7.05 -10.38 -12.95
CA VAL A 118 -6.24 -11.50 -13.47
C VAL A 118 -4.91 -11.60 -12.71
N GLN A 119 -4.23 -10.48 -12.50
CA GLN A 119 -2.96 -10.45 -11.77
C GLN A 119 -3.14 -10.91 -10.32
N ARG A 120 -4.19 -10.45 -9.66
CA ARG A 120 -4.53 -10.85 -8.30
C ARG A 120 -4.74 -12.36 -8.19
N LYS A 121 -5.49 -12.93 -9.12
CA LYS A 121 -5.75 -14.36 -9.15
C LYS A 121 -4.47 -15.17 -9.39
N ILE A 122 -3.60 -14.71 -10.27
CA ILE A 122 -2.30 -15.34 -10.49
C ILE A 122 -1.46 -15.34 -9.20
N VAL A 123 -1.35 -14.21 -8.53
CA VAL A 123 -0.59 -14.11 -7.28
C VAL A 123 -1.17 -15.05 -6.22
N THR A 124 -2.49 -15.11 -6.07
CA THR A 124 -3.16 -16.00 -5.13
C THR A 124 -2.86 -17.47 -5.47
N MET A 125 -2.98 -17.86 -6.72
CA MET A 125 -2.73 -19.24 -7.14
C MET A 125 -1.27 -19.65 -6.94
N LEU A 126 -0.32 -18.78 -7.29
CA LEU A 126 1.10 -19.05 -7.09
C LEU A 126 1.47 -19.13 -5.60
N SER A 127 0.85 -18.29 -4.78
CA SER A 127 1.03 -18.32 -3.32
C SER A 127 0.62 -19.66 -2.71
N ASN A 128 -0.41 -20.30 -3.25
CA ASN A 128 -0.98 -21.53 -2.73
C ASN A 128 -0.49 -22.78 -3.46
N SER A 129 0.42 -22.64 -4.41
CA SER A 129 0.93 -23.77 -5.20
C SER A 129 2.31 -24.20 -4.69
N PRO A 130 2.48 -25.44 -4.24
CA PRO A 130 3.77 -25.92 -3.75
C PRO A 130 4.80 -26.09 -4.88
N ASN A 131 4.35 -26.32 -6.10
CA ASN A 131 5.20 -26.48 -7.27
C ASN A 131 4.82 -25.46 -8.35
N PRO A 132 5.80 -24.86 -9.04
CA PRO A 132 5.51 -23.91 -10.10
C PRO A 132 4.69 -24.58 -11.22
N PRO A 133 3.49 -24.06 -11.57
CA PRO A 133 2.72 -24.56 -12.69
C PRO A 133 3.34 -24.10 -14.01
N SER A 134 2.97 -24.74 -15.11
CA SER A 134 3.22 -24.17 -16.44
C SER A 134 2.24 -23.03 -16.72
N GLN A 135 2.59 -22.12 -17.62
CA GLN A 135 1.67 -21.05 -18.02
C GLN A 135 0.39 -21.60 -18.63
N ALA A 136 0.49 -22.68 -19.41
CA ALA A 136 -0.67 -23.35 -20.00
C ALA A 136 -1.60 -23.92 -18.92
N GLN A 137 -1.03 -24.53 -17.89
CA GLN A 137 -1.81 -25.07 -16.77
C GLN A 137 -2.52 -23.96 -16.02
N LEU A 138 -1.80 -22.88 -15.75
CA LEU A 138 -2.35 -21.72 -15.06
C LEU A 138 -3.52 -21.11 -15.83
N ALA A 139 -3.39 -20.96 -17.15
CA ALA A 139 -4.46 -20.44 -18.00
C ALA A 139 -5.71 -21.35 -17.95
N ARG A 140 -5.52 -22.67 -18.02
CA ARG A 140 -6.62 -23.64 -17.91
C ARG A 140 -7.32 -23.52 -16.55
N ASP A 141 -6.54 -23.52 -15.49
CA ASP A 141 -7.09 -23.45 -14.11
C ASP A 141 -7.85 -22.15 -13.86
N MET A 142 -7.43 -21.06 -14.50
CA MET A 142 -8.09 -19.77 -14.40
C MET A 142 -9.28 -19.61 -15.37
N GLY A 143 -9.43 -20.48 -16.34
CA GLY A 143 -10.43 -20.33 -17.40
C GLY A 143 -10.19 -19.10 -18.28
N ARG A 144 -8.94 -18.73 -18.51
CA ARG A 144 -8.52 -17.58 -19.29
C ARG A 144 -7.65 -17.99 -20.48
N SER A 145 -7.59 -17.13 -21.50
CA SER A 145 -6.71 -17.38 -22.64
C SER A 145 -5.24 -17.30 -22.24
N ARG A 146 -4.41 -18.05 -22.97
CA ARG A 146 -2.94 -17.99 -22.78
C ARG A 146 -2.40 -16.57 -22.95
N THR A 147 -2.90 -15.85 -23.94
CA THR A 147 -2.47 -14.46 -24.20
C THR A 147 -2.73 -13.57 -23.01
N THR A 148 -3.92 -13.63 -22.42
CA THR A 148 -4.28 -12.85 -21.24
C THR A 148 -3.37 -13.18 -20.05
N VAL A 149 -3.15 -14.46 -19.79
CA VAL A 149 -2.32 -14.92 -18.67
C VAL A 149 -0.86 -14.56 -18.89
N ASN A 150 -0.32 -14.77 -20.11
CA ASN A 150 1.07 -14.42 -20.42
C ASN A 150 1.32 -12.92 -20.29
N SER A 151 0.38 -12.10 -20.72
CA SER A 151 0.44 -10.65 -20.58
C SER A 151 0.50 -10.22 -19.12
N ALA A 152 -0.37 -10.79 -18.28
CA ALA A 152 -0.39 -10.52 -16.85
C ALA A 152 0.90 -10.98 -16.15
N ILE A 153 1.42 -12.17 -16.49
CA ILE A 153 2.68 -12.68 -15.96
C ILE A 153 3.84 -11.75 -16.34
N GLY A 154 3.85 -11.26 -17.59
CA GLY A 154 4.87 -10.31 -18.04
C GLY A 154 4.91 -9.04 -17.21
N ILE A 155 3.75 -8.50 -16.86
CA ILE A 155 3.64 -7.33 -15.99
C ILE A 155 4.14 -7.66 -14.58
N LEU A 156 3.72 -8.79 -14.02
CA LEU A 156 4.14 -9.21 -12.68
C LEU A 156 5.67 -9.44 -12.60
N ARG A 157 6.27 -9.98 -13.66
CA ARG A 157 7.72 -10.14 -13.76
C ARG A 157 8.45 -8.78 -13.80
N ARG A 158 7.95 -7.86 -14.62
CA ARG A 158 8.53 -6.51 -14.68
C ARG A 158 8.45 -5.78 -13.35
N ARG A 159 7.39 -6.03 -12.58
CA ARG A 159 7.22 -5.44 -11.24
C ARG A 159 8.09 -6.11 -10.18
N GLY A 160 8.67 -7.27 -10.45
CA GLY A 160 9.43 -8.02 -9.47
C GLY A 160 8.56 -8.84 -8.50
N ILE A 161 7.30 -9.09 -8.83
CA ILE A 161 6.37 -9.92 -8.04
C ILE A 161 6.54 -11.41 -8.38
N VAL A 162 6.77 -11.71 -9.64
CA VAL A 162 7.01 -13.06 -10.14
C VAL A 162 8.45 -13.20 -10.60
N ASN A 163 9.08 -14.32 -10.30
CA ASN A 163 10.45 -14.61 -10.69
C ASN A 163 10.62 -14.63 -12.21
N GLN A 164 11.82 -14.30 -12.68
CA GLN A 164 12.11 -14.23 -14.13
C GLN A 164 12.21 -15.61 -14.76
N GLY A 165 12.79 -16.57 -14.05
CA GLY A 165 13.07 -17.90 -14.62
C GLY A 165 12.01 -18.95 -14.33
N THR A 166 11.26 -18.80 -13.25
CA THR A 166 10.23 -19.74 -12.85
C THR A 166 8.90 -19.01 -12.62
N LEU A 167 7.80 -19.75 -12.79
CA LEU A 167 6.46 -19.21 -12.52
C LEU A 167 6.14 -19.40 -11.05
N SER A 168 6.80 -18.59 -10.23
CA SER A 168 6.69 -18.58 -8.77
C SER A 168 6.81 -17.14 -8.27
N LEU A 169 6.30 -16.90 -7.06
CA LEU A 169 6.41 -15.58 -6.44
C LEU A 169 7.86 -15.27 -6.06
N ALA A 170 8.23 -14.00 -6.15
CA ALA A 170 9.53 -13.52 -5.72
C ALA A 170 9.75 -13.81 -4.23
N PRO A 171 11.01 -14.02 -3.78
CA PRO A 171 11.30 -14.43 -2.41
C PRO A 171 10.77 -13.51 -1.31
N HIS A 172 10.70 -12.20 -1.57
CA HIS A 172 10.19 -11.26 -0.57
C HIS A 172 8.70 -11.49 -0.25
N LEU A 173 7.94 -12.12 -1.15
CA LEU A 173 6.54 -12.43 -0.93
C LEU A 173 6.33 -13.75 -0.17
N ASP A 174 7.36 -14.56 -0.03
CA ASP A 174 7.28 -15.79 0.77
C ASP A 174 7.02 -15.48 2.26
N GLY A 175 7.50 -14.33 2.75
CA GLY A 175 7.27 -13.90 4.13
C GLY A 175 5.90 -13.30 4.39
N LEU A 176 5.06 -13.12 3.38
CA LEU A 176 3.81 -12.38 3.50
C LEU A 176 2.83 -13.05 4.49
N GLY A 177 2.71 -14.38 4.46
CA GLY A 177 1.85 -15.11 5.39
C GLY A 177 2.31 -15.13 6.85
N MET A 178 3.56 -14.74 7.11
CA MET A 178 4.19 -14.73 8.44
C MET A 178 4.45 -13.33 8.97
N SER A 179 4.26 -12.30 8.15
CA SER A 179 4.50 -10.91 8.54
C SER A 179 3.23 -10.28 9.12
N LYS A 180 3.39 -9.08 9.68
CA LYS A 180 2.26 -8.26 10.13
C LYS A 180 1.49 -7.65 8.97
N VAL A 181 2.09 -7.65 7.77
CA VAL A 181 1.47 -7.16 6.55
C VAL A 181 0.45 -8.19 6.07
N ASP A 182 -0.75 -7.72 5.82
CA ASP A 182 -1.87 -8.54 5.38
C ASP A 182 -2.60 -7.86 4.22
N TYR A 183 -2.90 -8.63 3.19
CA TYR A 183 -3.69 -8.17 2.05
C TYR A 183 -4.95 -9.02 1.93
N PRO A 184 -6.08 -8.56 2.49
CA PRO A 184 -7.32 -9.35 2.54
C PRO A 184 -7.87 -9.75 1.17
N TRP A 185 -7.52 -9.03 0.11
CA TRP A 185 -7.91 -9.39 -1.27
C TRP A 185 -7.06 -10.49 -1.90
N LEU A 186 -6.02 -10.96 -1.20
CA LEU A 186 -5.24 -12.12 -1.60
C LEU A 186 -5.52 -13.25 -0.62
N GLU A 187 -6.00 -14.37 -1.13
CA GLU A 187 -6.27 -15.56 -0.30
C GLU A 187 -4.99 -16.35 -0.09
N ILE A 188 -4.05 -15.76 0.64
CA ILE A 188 -2.77 -16.39 0.94
C ILE A 188 -2.93 -17.25 2.18
N ARG A 189 -2.56 -18.54 2.08
CA ARG A 189 -2.56 -19.43 3.23
C ARG A 189 -1.47 -19.01 4.20
N GLN A 190 -1.85 -18.78 5.44
CA GLN A 190 -0.90 -18.58 6.52
C GLN A 190 -0.39 -19.94 6.98
N GLU A 191 0.93 -20.10 6.95
CA GLU A 191 1.56 -21.25 7.57
C GLU A 191 1.71 -20.95 9.05
N TYR A 192 0.98 -21.69 9.85
CA TYR A 192 1.18 -21.67 11.30
C TYR A 192 2.34 -22.61 11.60
N ALA A 193 3.41 -22.05 12.09
CA ALA A 193 4.53 -22.84 12.56
C ALA A 193 4.18 -23.58 13.85
#